data_8ee340f73f1e0ff38f354828aaf7283b
#
_entry.id   8ee340f73f1e0ff38f354828aaf7283b
#
_cell.length_a   1.000
_cell.length_b   1.000
_cell.length_c   1.000
_cell.angle_alpha   90.00
_cell.angle_beta   90.00
_cell.angle_gamma   90.00
#
_symmetry.space_group_name_H-M   'P 1'
#
loop_
_entity.id
_entity.type
_entity.pdbx_description
1 polymer ?
#
loop_
_entity_poly.entity_id
_entity_poly.type
_entity_poly.pdbx_seq_one_letter_code
_entity_poly.pdbx_strand_id
1 'polypeptide(L)'
;MIALSILVCSVHTRYKTFLPKIQDQLYDQLAALSDTDQQRVEIIILTDNKQMMLGHKRNTMIDIAQGKYITFVDDDDRIADDYIAELLKATETDADSIVFTAMVSLNGEPPKPCYYSKAHKRDYNKSSAYYRIPNHICCIKRSVSLKSSFPNILYGEDAGYGKVLLPFLKTEHKIDKVLYYYDYNLDTTETQAWRHNMTNQRPGKPIVDIVMLSKAMKYRDALMTQKAIDSCIQGSNGLPINIIVMEGGVGQYRGATTIPKRGKFNYNQYANEAAALGKAEWIMVANNDLEFTDGWLHNLLSAGNDVVSPHEPTDIRQKGIIDNQLGFEIGRHFSGWCFMISRKLWTDIGGFDTDVDFWCSDDAVVEQVKAVGVTPMLVKESIVRHAGSVTLNSRPEDEQNDLKWRNMWIFNTKYGKNKFADHPSYIAWVANNKELIKELEHGLTK
;
A
#
# COMPACT_ATOMS: atom_id res chain seq x y z
N MET A 1 11.13 -24.87 27.74
CA MET A 1 10.35 -24.67 26.50
C MET A 1 9.40 -23.52 26.74
N ILE A 2 9.37 -22.53 25.85
CA ILE A 2 8.46 -21.39 25.95
C ILE A 2 7.02 -21.86 25.74
N ALA A 3 6.15 -21.58 26.69
CA ALA A 3 4.73 -21.93 26.62
C ALA A 3 3.88 -20.79 25.99
N LEU A 4 4.23 -19.54 26.31
CA LEU A 4 3.47 -18.36 25.91
C LEU A 4 4.37 -17.27 25.33
N SER A 5 4.06 -16.79 24.15
CA SER A 5 4.63 -15.57 23.56
C SER A 5 3.60 -14.44 23.58
N ILE A 6 3.95 -13.32 24.20
CA ILE A 6 3.15 -12.09 24.23
C ILE A 6 3.78 -11.12 23.23
N LEU A 7 2.99 -10.71 22.26
CA LEU A 7 3.43 -9.95 21.09
C LEU A 7 2.85 -8.54 21.13
N VAL A 8 3.70 -7.51 21.14
CA VAL A 8 3.29 -6.10 21.21
C VAL A 8 3.78 -5.37 19.97
N CYS A 9 2.85 -4.87 19.18
CA CYS A 9 3.14 -4.00 18.03
C CYS A 9 3.13 -2.54 18.47
N SER A 10 4.17 -1.78 18.12
CA SER A 10 4.19 -0.33 18.37
C SER A 10 4.77 0.42 17.18
N VAL A 11 4.65 1.74 17.19
CA VAL A 11 5.25 2.65 16.23
C VAL A 11 6.03 3.77 16.94
N HIS A 12 7.04 4.31 16.25
CA HIS A 12 7.94 5.30 16.83
C HIS A 12 7.21 6.52 17.44
N THR A 13 6.10 6.94 16.86
CA THR A 13 5.30 8.07 17.38
C THR A 13 4.62 7.75 18.73
N ARG A 14 4.47 6.47 19.08
CA ARG A 14 3.75 6.00 20.28
C ARG A 14 4.66 5.39 21.35
N TYR A 15 5.93 5.08 21.01
CA TYR A 15 6.82 4.34 21.91
C TYR A 15 7.14 5.09 23.22
N LYS A 16 6.98 6.43 23.27
CA LYS A 16 7.19 7.21 24.50
C LYS A 16 5.92 7.41 25.33
N THR A 17 4.75 7.29 24.72
CA THR A 17 3.48 7.66 25.36
C THR A 17 2.61 6.48 25.76
N PHE A 18 2.56 5.45 24.92
CA PHE A 18 1.73 4.27 25.13
C PHE A 18 2.54 3.04 25.51
N LEU A 19 3.57 2.70 24.73
CA LEU A 19 4.34 1.49 24.94
C LEU A 19 4.91 1.32 26.35
N PRO A 20 5.44 2.36 27.06
CA PRO A 20 5.98 2.16 28.40
C PRO A 20 4.94 1.61 29.39
N LYS A 21 3.70 2.06 29.30
CA LYS A 21 2.62 1.66 30.23
C LYS A 21 2.31 0.17 30.12
N ILE A 22 2.12 -0.34 28.90
CA ILE A 22 1.86 -1.78 28.71
C ILE A 22 3.11 -2.62 28.96
N GLN A 23 4.29 -2.06 28.66
CA GLN A 23 5.55 -2.71 28.94
C GLN A 23 5.77 -2.89 30.43
N ASP A 24 5.51 -1.87 31.26
CA ASP A 24 5.60 -1.96 32.71
C ASP A 24 4.62 -3.02 33.25
N GLN A 25 3.35 -3.00 32.82
CA GLN A 25 2.36 -4.00 33.23
C GLN A 25 2.82 -5.44 32.90
N LEU A 26 3.40 -5.66 31.72
CA LEU A 26 3.86 -6.98 31.30
C LEU A 26 5.07 -7.43 32.10
N TYR A 27 6.07 -6.56 32.31
CA TYR A 27 7.28 -6.93 33.04
C TYR A 27 7.03 -7.08 34.54
N ASP A 28 6.16 -6.27 35.15
CA ASP A 28 5.78 -6.42 36.55
C ASP A 28 5.06 -7.76 36.80
N GLN A 29 4.15 -8.16 35.92
CA GLN A 29 3.48 -9.45 36.00
C GLN A 29 4.46 -10.62 35.76
N LEU A 30 5.37 -10.48 34.80
CA LEU A 30 6.39 -11.48 34.54
C LEU A 30 7.29 -11.67 35.78
N ALA A 31 7.72 -10.55 36.38
CA ALA A 31 8.56 -10.59 37.59
C ALA A 31 7.84 -11.18 38.82
N ALA A 32 6.51 -11.11 38.88
CA ALA A 32 5.71 -11.69 39.96
C ALA A 32 5.52 -13.21 39.83
N LEU A 33 5.85 -13.82 38.69
CA LEU A 33 5.79 -15.28 38.53
C LEU A 33 6.95 -15.97 39.22
N SER A 34 6.83 -17.31 39.43
CA SER A 34 7.96 -18.13 39.84
C SER A 34 9.07 -18.12 38.76
N ASP A 35 10.34 -18.32 39.18
CA ASP A 35 11.48 -18.38 38.25
C ASP A 35 11.26 -19.40 37.11
N THR A 36 10.62 -20.53 37.44
CA THR A 36 10.29 -21.55 36.45
C THR A 36 9.27 -21.07 35.44
N ASP A 37 8.25 -20.34 35.89
CA ASP A 37 7.20 -19.80 35.00
C ASP A 37 7.68 -18.61 34.20
N GLN A 38 8.56 -17.76 34.73
CA GLN A 38 9.22 -16.71 33.98
C GLN A 38 9.94 -17.25 32.74
N GLN A 39 10.64 -18.36 32.87
CA GLN A 39 11.35 -19.04 31.78
C GLN A 39 10.42 -19.65 30.71
N ARG A 40 9.13 -19.73 30.97
CA ARG A 40 8.11 -20.24 30.05
C ARG A 40 7.39 -19.16 29.24
N VAL A 41 7.68 -17.91 29.51
CA VAL A 41 7.04 -16.75 28.86
C VAL A 41 8.11 -15.95 28.10
N GLU A 42 7.82 -15.57 26.88
CA GLU A 42 8.59 -14.55 26.17
C GLU A 42 7.69 -13.35 25.83
N ILE A 43 8.27 -12.16 25.83
CA ILE A 43 7.63 -10.93 25.42
C ILE A 43 8.41 -10.40 24.23
N ILE A 44 7.74 -10.24 23.08
CA ILE A 44 8.33 -9.69 21.86
C ILE A 44 7.67 -8.36 21.58
N ILE A 45 8.47 -7.29 21.53
CA ILE A 45 8.01 -5.95 21.20
C ILE A 45 8.64 -5.54 19.87
N LEU A 46 7.82 -5.26 18.87
CA LEU A 46 8.28 -4.82 17.55
C LEU A 46 7.83 -3.40 17.28
N THR A 47 8.77 -2.48 17.35
CA THR A 47 8.54 -1.04 17.06
C THR A 47 9.19 -0.66 15.75
N ASP A 48 8.45 0.04 14.89
CA ASP A 48 8.98 0.60 13.65
C ASP A 48 8.49 2.04 13.45
N ASN A 49 8.94 2.68 12.39
CA ASN A 49 8.50 4.03 12.01
C ASN A 49 7.42 3.96 10.90
N LYS A 50 6.38 3.14 11.11
CA LYS A 50 5.29 2.89 10.15
C LYS A 50 5.75 2.33 8.79
N GLN A 51 6.93 1.69 8.77
CA GLN A 51 7.47 1.05 7.56
C GLN A 51 6.79 -0.28 7.25
N MET A 52 6.21 -0.92 8.27
CA MET A 52 5.47 -2.18 8.11
C MET A 52 3.97 -1.93 8.33
N MET A 53 3.14 -2.50 7.46
CA MET A 53 1.70 -2.59 7.73
C MET A 53 1.46 -3.48 8.94
N LEU A 54 0.44 -3.16 9.75
CA LEU A 54 0.19 -3.85 11.01
C LEU A 54 0.00 -5.37 10.84
N GLY A 55 -0.76 -5.79 9.82
CA GLY A 55 -0.94 -7.21 9.51
C GLY A 55 0.38 -7.91 9.18
N HIS A 56 1.27 -7.28 8.42
CA HIS A 56 2.59 -7.84 8.12
C HIS A 56 3.48 -7.91 9.38
N LYS A 57 3.47 -6.85 10.21
CA LYS A 57 4.19 -6.83 11.49
C LYS A 57 3.73 -7.98 12.38
N ARG A 58 2.42 -8.19 12.51
CA ARG A 58 1.87 -9.32 13.29
C ARG A 58 2.27 -10.68 12.73
N ASN A 59 2.24 -10.87 11.41
CA ASN A 59 2.71 -12.11 10.77
C ASN A 59 4.20 -12.37 11.07
N THR A 60 5.05 -11.36 10.92
CA THR A 60 6.49 -11.46 11.27
C THR A 60 6.69 -11.88 12.72
N MET A 61 5.90 -11.30 13.65
CA MET A 61 6.00 -11.67 15.07
C MET A 61 5.54 -13.10 15.35
N ILE A 62 4.53 -13.62 14.66
CA ILE A 62 4.12 -15.02 14.74
C ILE A 62 5.25 -15.95 14.27
N ASP A 63 5.95 -15.55 13.20
CA ASP A 63 7.05 -16.37 12.64
C ASP A 63 8.24 -16.47 13.60
N ILE A 64 8.62 -15.37 14.25
CA ILE A 64 9.77 -15.34 15.19
C ILE A 64 9.44 -15.82 16.59
N ALA A 65 8.17 -15.84 17.00
CA ALA A 65 7.74 -16.32 18.31
C ALA A 65 8.13 -17.79 18.55
N GLN A 66 8.56 -18.14 19.76
CA GLN A 66 8.97 -19.49 20.13
C GLN A 66 7.95 -20.20 21.02
N GLY A 67 6.96 -19.48 21.54
CA GLY A 67 5.95 -20.03 22.43
C GLY A 67 5.02 -21.03 21.72
N LYS A 68 4.58 -22.01 22.48
CA LYS A 68 3.53 -22.94 22.05
C LYS A 68 2.23 -22.20 21.76
N TYR A 69 1.96 -21.12 22.48
CA TYR A 69 0.84 -20.20 22.31
C TYR A 69 1.34 -18.80 22.05
N ILE A 70 0.53 -18.01 21.35
CA ILE A 70 0.76 -16.59 21.08
C ILE A 70 -0.48 -15.79 21.46
N THR A 71 -0.29 -14.56 21.90
CA THR A 71 -1.34 -13.55 22.11
C THR A 71 -0.78 -12.18 21.75
N PHE A 72 -1.60 -11.31 21.20
CA PHE A 72 -1.20 -9.91 20.97
C PHE A 72 -1.79 -9.01 22.03
N VAL A 73 -1.04 -7.98 22.37
CA VAL A 73 -1.49 -6.87 23.22
C VAL A 73 -1.17 -5.60 22.46
N ASP A 74 -2.17 -4.76 22.20
CA ASP A 74 -1.97 -3.47 21.55
C ASP A 74 -1.34 -2.47 22.53
N ASP A 75 -0.47 -1.58 22.06
CA ASP A 75 0.36 -0.73 22.91
C ASP A 75 -0.43 0.38 23.65
N ASP A 76 -1.69 0.65 23.28
CA ASP A 76 -2.61 1.60 23.89
C ASP A 76 -3.69 0.95 24.76
N ASP A 77 -3.69 -0.35 24.89
CA ASP A 77 -4.64 -1.08 25.69
C ASP A 77 -4.11 -1.39 27.11
N ARG A 78 -4.93 -2.02 27.94
CA ARG A 78 -4.59 -2.45 29.29
C ARG A 78 -4.95 -3.91 29.50
N ILE A 79 -4.20 -4.58 30.37
CA ILE A 79 -4.44 -5.97 30.75
C ILE A 79 -4.78 -6.06 32.25
N ALA A 80 -5.45 -7.14 32.66
CA ALA A 80 -5.69 -7.41 34.08
C ALA A 80 -4.37 -7.79 34.79
N ASP A 81 -4.31 -7.59 36.10
CA ASP A 81 -3.09 -7.81 36.91
C ASP A 81 -2.62 -9.27 36.94
N ASP A 82 -3.50 -10.21 36.63
CA ASP A 82 -3.23 -11.65 36.58
C ASP A 82 -3.24 -12.21 35.13
N TYR A 83 -3.15 -11.36 34.10
CA TYR A 83 -3.24 -11.72 32.70
C TYR A 83 -2.24 -12.83 32.29
N ILE A 84 -0.97 -12.63 32.61
CA ILE A 84 0.08 -13.60 32.25
C ILE A 84 -0.11 -14.93 32.97
N ALA A 85 -0.38 -14.89 34.28
CA ALA A 85 -0.58 -16.08 35.09
C ALA A 85 -1.77 -16.93 34.62
N GLU A 86 -2.90 -16.29 34.34
CA GLU A 86 -4.11 -16.97 33.86
C GLU A 86 -3.92 -17.57 32.47
N LEU A 87 -3.27 -16.85 31.53
CA LEU A 87 -2.97 -17.40 30.22
C LEU A 87 -1.97 -18.55 30.30
N LEU A 88 -0.89 -18.38 31.07
CA LEU A 88 0.12 -19.43 31.21
C LEU A 88 -0.50 -20.73 31.75
N LYS A 89 -1.35 -20.64 32.78
CA LYS A 89 -2.10 -21.77 33.33
C LYS A 89 -3.02 -22.40 32.27
N ALA A 90 -3.72 -21.58 31.49
CA ALA A 90 -4.65 -22.06 30.47
C ALA A 90 -3.94 -22.76 29.30
N THR A 91 -2.65 -22.47 29.02
CA THR A 91 -1.87 -23.20 27.99
C THR A 91 -1.75 -24.69 28.26
N GLU A 92 -1.95 -25.13 29.50
CA GLU A 92 -1.90 -26.56 29.91
C GLU A 92 -3.11 -27.36 29.40
N THR A 93 -4.19 -26.70 29.04
CA THR A 93 -5.39 -27.33 28.47
C THR A 93 -5.21 -27.86 27.05
N ASP A 94 -4.16 -27.44 26.38
CA ASP A 94 -3.81 -27.75 24.99
C ASP A 94 -4.89 -27.38 23.96
N ALA A 95 -5.83 -26.49 24.30
CA ALA A 95 -6.86 -26.01 23.40
C ALA A 95 -6.27 -25.21 22.23
N ASP A 96 -6.92 -25.20 21.07
CA ASP A 96 -6.48 -24.44 19.91
C ASP A 96 -6.61 -22.93 20.12
N SER A 97 -7.63 -22.50 20.87
CA SER A 97 -7.82 -21.12 21.30
C SER A 97 -8.16 -21.04 22.79
N ILE A 98 -7.60 -20.07 23.47
CA ILE A 98 -7.94 -19.67 24.84
C ILE A 98 -8.59 -18.30 24.74
N VAL A 99 -9.84 -18.19 25.16
CA VAL A 99 -10.63 -16.97 25.09
C VAL A 99 -11.01 -16.48 26.50
N PHE A 100 -11.24 -15.20 26.60
CA PHE A 100 -11.63 -14.53 27.85
C PHE A 100 -12.55 -13.35 27.53
N THR A 101 -13.06 -12.66 28.55
CA THR A 101 -13.84 -11.44 28.34
C THR A 101 -12.91 -10.24 28.23
N ALA A 102 -13.10 -9.41 27.22
CA ALA A 102 -12.54 -8.05 27.17
C ALA A 102 -13.62 -7.03 27.56
N MET A 103 -13.20 -5.93 28.20
CA MET A 103 -14.07 -4.75 28.40
C MET A 103 -13.73 -3.70 27.38
N VAL A 104 -14.72 -3.20 26.64
CA VAL A 104 -14.56 -2.22 25.56
C VAL A 104 -15.19 -0.92 25.96
N SER A 105 -14.41 0.14 26.11
CA SER A 105 -14.84 1.53 26.26
C SER A 105 -14.68 2.27 24.94
N LEU A 106 -15.68 3.01 24.55
CA LEU A 106 -15.67 3.85 23.35
C LEU A 106 -15.76 5.32 23.75
N ASN A 107 -14.70 6.10 23.51
CA ASN A 107 -14.65 7.54 23.79
C ASN A 107 -15.04 7.91 25.23
N GLY A 108 -14.62 7.11 26.20
CA GLY A 108 -14.94 7.32 27.62
C GLY A 108 -16.36 6.92 28.05
N GLU A 109 -17.14 6.28 27.15
CA GLU A 109 -18.44 5.70 27.55
C GLU A 109 -18.23 4.52 28.53
N PRO A 110 -19.25 4.20 29.33
CA PRO A 110 -19.20 3.03 30.20
C PRO A 110 -18.81 1.76 29.44
N PRO A 111 -17.84 1.00 29.95
CA PRO A 111 -17.32 -0.17 29.22
C PRO A 111 -18.36 -1.27 29.10
N LYS A 112 -18.41 -1.93 27.94
CA LYS A 112 -19.27 -3.08 27.65
C LYS A 112 -18.42 -4.34 27.46
N PRO A 113 -18.90 -5.51 27.92
CA PRO A 113 -18.19 -6.74 27.74
C PRO A 113 -18.15 -7.17 26.26
N CYS A 114 -17.00 -7.69 25.86
CA CYS A 114 -16.79 -8.33 24.57
C CYS A 114 -16.45 -9.80 24.78
N TYR A 115 -17.30 -10.66 24.26
CA TYR A 115 -17.18 -12.13 24.40
C TYR A 115 -16.62 -12.73 23.12
N TYR A 116 -15.53 -13.48 23.25
CA TYR A 116 -14.90 -14.21 22.17
C TYR A 116 -15.29 -15.69 22.24
N SER A 117 -15.64 -16.27 21.09
CA SER A 117 -15.83 -17.71 20.97
C SER A 117 -15.76 -18.17 19.52
N LYS A 118 -15.15 -19.36 19.29
CA LYS A 118 -15.21 -20.07 18.01
C LYS A 118 -16.63 -20.51 17.62
N ALA A 119 -17.54 -20.52 18.58
CA ALA A 119 -18.94 -20.81 18.31
C ALA A 119 -19.68 -19.67 17.58
N HIS A 120 -19.11 -18.46 17.58
CA HIS A 120 -19.64 -17.36 16.81
C HIS A 120 -19.30 -17.55 15.32
N LYS A 121 -20.31 -17.50 14.46
CA LYS A 121 -20.13 -17.61 13.00
C LYS A 121 -19.62 -16.32 12.36
N ARG A 122 -19.79 -15.21 13.04
CA ARG A 122 -19.40 -13.85 12.65
C ARG A 122 -19.41 -12.91 13.86
N ASP A 123 -18.78 -11.79 13.71
CA ASP A 123 -18.88 -10.68 14.67
C ASP A 123 -20.27 -10.06 14.64
N TYR A 124 -20.83 -9.77 15.82
CA TYR A 124 -22.08 -9.03 15.95
C TYR A 124 -22.16 -8.28 17.29
N ASN A 125 -23.06 -7.30 17.37
CA ASN A 125 -23.24 -6.46 18.54
C ASN A 125 -24.66 -6.60 19.06
N LYS A 126 -24.79 -6.58 20.40
CA LYS A 126 -26.06 -6.30 21.11
C LYS A 126 -25.90 -4.99 21.86
N SER A 127 -27.02 -4.44 22.35
CA SER A 127 -27.01 -3.18 23.13
C SER A 127 -26.09 -3.24 24.35
N SER A 128 -25.99 -4.40 25.00
CA SER A 128 -25.26 -4.60 26.26
C SER A 128 -23.89 -5.27 26.09
N ALA A 129 -23.53 -5.78 24.92
CA ALA A 129 -22.31 -6.56 24.74
C ALA A 129 -21.90 -6.70 23.27
N TYR A 130 -20.61 -6.96 23.07
CA TYR A 130 -20.00 -7.33 21.79
C TYR A 130 -19.76 -8.84 21.74
N TYR A 131 -19.87 -9.41 20.57
CA TYR A 131 -19.61 -10.84 20.31
C TYR A 131 -18.68 -10.97 19.11
N ARG A 132 -17.55 -11.63 19.31
CA ARG A 132 -16.47 -11.73 18.31
C ARG A 132 -16.04 -13.16 18.11
N ILE A 133 -15.64 -13.50 16.90
CA ILE A 133 -14.82 -14.69 16.66
C ILE A 133 -13.43 -14.47 17.28
N PRO A 134 -12.70 -15.52 17.67
CA PRO A 134 -11.33 -15.37 18.18
C PRO A 134 -10.45 -14.63 17.18
N ASN A 135 -9.75 -13.62 17.65
CA ASN A 135 -8.85 -12.79 16.86
C ASN A 135 -7.48 -12.63 17.57
N HIS A 136 -6.75 -11.55 17.25
CA HIS A 136 -5.37 -11.35 17.71
C HIS A 136 -5.20 -11.26 19.22
N ILE A 137 -6.15 -10.68 19.96
CA ILE A 137 -6.05 -10.57 21.43
C ILE A 137 -6.36 -11.89 22.16
N CYS A 138 -6.99 -12.85 21.49
CA CYS A 138 -7.15 -14.20 22.04
C CYS A 138 -5.82 -14.95 22.04
N CYS A 139 -5.61 -15.82 23.03
CA CYS A 139 -4.41 -16.63 23.08
C CYS A 139 -4.59 -17.88 22.19
N ILE A 140 -3.84 -17.95 21.10
CA ILE A 140 -3.99 -18.96 20.05
C ILE A 140 -2.78 -19.88 20.04
N LYS A 141 -3.01 -21.20 19.90
CA LYS A 141 -1.94 -22.18 19.71
C LYS A 141 -1.16 -21.81 18.43
N ARG A 142 0.17 -21.56 18.57
CA ARG A 142 0.99 -21.06 17.46
C ARG A 142 0.93 -21.93 16.21
N SER A 143 0.90 -23.27 16.38
CA SER A 143 0.79 -24.20 15.25
C SER A 143 -0.54 -24.08 14.49
N VAL A 144 -1.58 -23.53 15.11
CA VAL A 144 -2.87 -23.20 14.46
C VAL A 144 -2.79 -21.85 13.81
N SER A 145 -2.22 -20.85 14.49
CA SER A 145 -2.01 -19.50 13.96
C SER A 145 -1.17 -19.49 12.67
N LEU A 146 -0.13 -20.33 12.58
CA LEU A 146 0.70 -20.49 11.39
C LEU A 146 -0.03 -21.05 10.15
N LYS A 147 -1.25 -21.57 10.30
CA LYS A 147 -2.11 -22.00 9.18
C LYS A 147 -2.96 -20.85 8.61
N SER A 148 -2.88 -19.69 9.22
CA SER A 148 -3.59 -18.48 8.85
C SER A 148 -2.61 -17.32 8.75
N SER A 149 -3.06 -16.17 8.27
CA SER A 149 -2.26 -14.96 8.23
C SER A 149 -3.15 -13.74 8.41
N PHE A 150 -2.59 -12.70 9.01
CA PHE A 150 -3.22 -11.39 8.96
C PHE A 150 -3.21 -10.89 7.52
N PRO A 151 -4.36 -10.47 6.99
CA PRO A 151 -4.39 -9.85 5.68
C PRO A 151 -3.61 -8.54 5.71
N ASN A 152 -2.94 -8.26 4.62
CA ASN A 152 -2.15 -7.02 4.48
C ASN A 152 -3.07 -5.86 4.07
N ILE A 153 -4.02 -5.54 4.94
CA ILE A 153 -4.98 -4.45 4.81
C ILE A 153 -4.82 -3.47 5.97
N LEU A 154 -5.32 -2.26 5.79
CA LEU A 154 -5.14 -1.18 6.76
C LEU A 154 -5.99 -1.28 8.00
N TYR A 155 -7.24 -1.69 7.84
CA TYR A 155 -8.23 -1.79 8.89
C TYR A 155 -8.98 -3.09 8.78
N GLY A 156 -9.26 -3.67 9.96
CA GLY A 156 -9.95 -4.93 10.06
C GLY A 156 -9.05 -6.12 9.69
N GLU A 157 -7.73 -5.93 9.74
CA GLU A 157 -6.77 -7.03 9.62
C GLU A 157 -6.96 -8.06 10.74
N ASP A 158 -7.39 -7.60 11.93
CA ASP A 158 -7.76 -8.43 13.08
C ASP A 158 -9.04 -9.25 12.81
N ALA A 159 -10.08 -8.61 12.30
CA ALA A 159 -11.31 -9.30 11.87
C ALA A 159 -11.07 -10.22 10.67
N GLY A 160 -10.20 -9.80 9.76
CA GLY A 160 -9.74 -10.61 8.62
C GLY A 160 -8.99 -11.85 9.08
N TYR A 161 -8.05 -11.71 10.02
CA TYR A 161 -7.32 -12.80 10.63
C TYR A 161 -8.27 -13.79 11.34
N GLY A 162 -9.19 -13.30 12.17
CA GLY A 162 -10.19 -14.14 12.83
C GLY A 162 -11.00 -14.99 11.85
N LYS A 163 -11.41 -14.43 10.72
CA LYS A 163 -12.15 -15.17 9.67
C LYS A 163 -11.32 -16.28 9.04
N VAL A 164 -10.03 -16.03 8.77
CA VAL A 164 -9.13 -17.03 8.19
C VAL A 164 -8.73 -18.07 9.22
N LEU A 165 -8.58 -17.69 10.49
CA LEU A 165 -8.22 -18.56 11.62
C LEU A 165 -9.36 -19.52 11.99
N LEU A 166 -10.61 -19.05 12.01
CA LEU A 166 -11.78 -19.76 12.55
C LEU A 166 -11.93 -21.22 12.05
N PRO A 167 -11.73 -21.54 10.76
CA PRO A 167 -11.84 -22.92 10.25
C PRO A 167 -10.84 -23.90 10.88
N PHE A 168 -9.73 -23.41 11.42
CA PHE A 168 -8.67 -24.23 12.01
C PHE A 168 -8.85 -24.44 13.52
N LEU A 169 -9.74 -23.69 14.19
CA LEU A 169 -10.03 -23.81 15.61
C LEU A 169 -10.97 -25.00 15.88
N LYS A 170 -10.44 -26.09 16.41
CA LYS A 170 -11.21 -27.28 16.78
C LYS A 170 -11.67 -27.26 18.23
N THR A 171 -10.77 -26.85 19.14
CA THR A 171 -10.98 -26.80 20.59
C THR A 171 -10.85 -25.39 21.12
N GLU A 172 -11.57 -25.08 22.19
CA GLU A 172 -11.58 -23.79 22.86
C GLU A 172 -11.59 -23.97 24.37
N HIS A 173 -10.75 -23.22 25.06
CA HIS A 173 -10.80 -23.08 26.50
C HIS A 173 -11.20 -21.65 26.85
N LYS A 174 -12.20 -21.49 27.72
CA LYS A 174 -12.67 -20.18 28.17
C LYS A 174 -12.20 -19.90 29.59
N ILE A 175 -11.53 -18.78 29.81
CA ILE A 175 -11.24 -18.24 31.12
C ILE A 175 -12.42 -17.30 31.49
N ASP A 176 -13.12 -17.65 32.59
CA ASP A 176 -14.28 -16.85 33.05
C ASP A 176 -13.85 -15.61 33.85
N LYS A 177 -12.98 -14.80 33.25
CA LYS A 177 -12.47 -13.53 33.79
C LYS A 177 -12.43 -12.45 32.71
N VAL A 178 -12.40 -11.20 33.16
CA VAL A 178 -12.01 -10.06 32.32
C VAL A 178 -10.50 -9.95 32.39
N LEU A 179 -9.82 -10.18 31.27
CA LEU A 179 -8.37 -10.12 31.20
C LEU A 179 -7.83 -8.98 30.33
N TYR A 180 -8.67 -8.30 29.57
CA TYR A 180 -8.28 -7.28 28.62
C TYR A 180 -9.20 -6.07 28.65
N TYR A 181 -8.64 -4.87 28.52
CA TYR A 181 -9.37 -3.60 28.51
C TYR A 181 -9.00 -2.82 27.24
N TYR A 182 -9.95 -2.74 26.34
CA TYR A 182 -9.83 -2.03 25.08
C TYR A 182 -10.43 -0.63 25.22
N ASP A 183 -9.56 0.37 25.35
CA ASP A 183 -9.95 1.77 25.55
C ASP A 183 -9.85 2.54 24.23
N TYR A 184 -10.87 2.41 23.38
CA TYR A 184 -10.91 3.11 22.11
C TYR A 184 -11.21 4.59 22.30
N ASN A 185 -10.27 5.44 21.94
CA ASN A 185 -10.42 6.89 21.95
C ASN A 185 -10.17 7.46 20.56
N LEU A 186 -11.17 8.18 20.04
CA LEU A 186 -11.15 8.83 18.74
C LEU A 186 -9.94 9.76 18.53
N ASP A 187 -9.49 10.42 19.60
CA ASP A 187 -8.43 11.45 19.53
C ASP A 187 -7.02 10.83 19.55
N THR A 188 -6.86 9.60 19.99
CA THR A 188 -5.55 8.94 20.18
C THR A 188 -5.33 7.70 19.32
N THR A 189 -6.38 7.15 18.70
CA THR A 189 -6.27 5.96 17.87
C THR A 189 -5.61 6.26 16.52
N GLU A 190 -4.66 5.42 16.12
CA GLU A 190 -4.03 5.48 14.79
C GLU A 190 -5.08 5.40 13.66
N THR A 191 -6.18 4.70 13.88
CA THR A 191 -7.31 4.60 12.95
C THR A 191 -7.96 5.94 12.66
N GLN A 192 -7.93 6.89 13.60
CA GLN A 192 -8.62 8.17 13.47
C GLN A 192 -7.72 9.31 13.01
N ALA A 193 -6.45 9.31 13.33
CA ALA A 193 -5.52 10.25 12.70
C ALA A 193 -5.67 10.17 11.17
N TRP A 194 -5.97 8.98 10.67
CA TRP A 194 -6.29 8.76 9.27
C TRP A 194 -7.72 9.16 8.88
N ARG A 195 -8.75 8.78 9.66
CA ARG A 195 -10.15 9.19 9.39
C ARG A 195 -10.34 10.70 9.51
N HIS A 196 -9.67 11.35 10.45
CA HIS A 196 -9.74 12.80 10.62
C HIS A 196 -9.09 13.52 9.45
N ASN A 197 -7.97 13.02 8.92
CA ASN A 197 -7.39 13.48 7.67
C ASN A 197 -8.28 13.18 6.44
N MET A 198 -9.13 12.13 6.51
CA MET A 198 -10.09 11.79 5.45
C MET A 198 -11.47 12.44 5.63
N THR A 199 -11.92 12.78 6.86
CA THR A 199 -13.25 13.35 7.11
C THR A 199 -13.27 14.85 7.28
N ASN A 200 -12.15 15.50 7.59
CA ASN A 200 -12.01 16.95 7.42
C ASN A 200 -11.88 17.37 5.96
N GLN A 201 -11.52 16.45 5.09
CA GLN A 201 -11.93 16.50 3.70
C GLN A 201 -13.36 15.90 3.64
N ARG A 202 -14.42 16.73 3.77
CA ARG A 202 -15.64 16.43 2.98
C ARG A 202 -15.10 16.15 1.60
N PRO A 203 -15.36 14.98 0.98
CA PRO A 203 -14.88 14.73 -0.35
C PRO A 203 -15.59 15.74 -1.25
N GLY A 204 -14.96 16.87 -1.48
CA GLY A 204 -15.20 17.62 -2.69
C GLY A 204 -15.01 16.59 -3.78
N LYS A 205 -15.80 16.70 -4.85
CA LYS A 205 -15.56 15.86 -6.03
C LYS A 205 -14.05 15.90 -6.32
N PRO A 206 -13.35 14.75 -6.47
CA PRO A 206 -11.92 14.75 -6.70
C PRO A 206 -11.58 15.66 -7.90
N ILE A 207 -10.56 16.48 -7.75
CA ILE A 207 -10.07 17.37 -8.81
C ILE A 207 -9.24 16.57 -9.81
N VAL A 208 -8.46 15.60 -9.29
CA VAL A 208 -7.58 14.75 -10.09
C VAL A 208 -7.73 13.28 -9.72
N ASP A 209 -7.78 12.42 -10.72
CA ASP A 209 -7.61 10.97 -10.59
C ASP A 209 -6.15 10.64 -10.87
N ILE A 210 -5.45 10.13 -9.87
CA ILE A 210 -4.03 9.77 -9.95
C ILE A 210 -3.94 8.28 -10.22
N VAL A 211 -3.41 7.93 -11.37
CA VAL A 211 -3.21 6.57 -11.83
C VAL A 211 -1.78 6.17 -11.53
N MET A 212 -1.61 5.14 -10.70
CA MET A 212 -0.33 4.52 -10.44
C MET A 212 -0.36 3.04 -10.86
N LEU A 213 0.76 2.56 -11.38
CA LEU A 213 0.90 1.16 -11.76
C LEU A 213 1.95 0.52 -10.86
N SER A 214 1.62 -0.63 -10.29
CA SER A 214 2.48 -1.37 -9.38
C SER A 214 2.49 -2.86 -9.74
N LYS A 215 3.63 -3.50 -9.52
CA LYS A 215 3.79 -4.96 -9.53
C LYS A 215 4.65 -5.37 -8.35
N ALA A 216 4.10 -5.26 -7.15
CA ALA A 216 4.80 -5.61 -5.92
C ALA A 216 4.87 -7.13 -5.76
N MET A 217 6.01 -7.72 -6.10
CA MET A 217 6.27 -9.15 -5.90
C MET A 217 6.79 -9.43 -4.48
N LYS A 218 7.32 -8.41 -3.81
CA LYS A 218 7.86 -8.47 -2.45
C LYS A 218 7.37 -7.27 -1.64
N TYR A 219 7.43 -7.39 -0.34
CA TYR A 219 7.03 -6.33 0.60
C TYR A 219 7.77 -4.99 0.34
N ARG A 220 9.07 -5.05 0.02
CA ARG A 220 9.86 -3.86 -0.30
C ARG A 220 9.28 -3.06 -1.47
N ASP A 221 8.76 -3.75 -2.48
CA ASP A 221 8.18 -3.11 -3.66
C ASP A 221 6.88 -2.38 -3.30
N ALA A 222 6.06 -3.01 -2.44
CA ALA A 222 4.83 -2.40 -1.92
C ALA A 222 5.11 -1.17 -1.04
N LEU A 223 6.19 -1.19 -0.25
CA LEU A 223 6.61 -0.02 0.54
C LEU A 223 6.97 1.18 -0.32
N MET A 224 7.61 0.97 -1.45
CA MET A 224 7.96 2.04 -2.38
C MET A 224 6.69 2.73 -2.90
N THR A 225 5.73 1.95 -3.38
CA THR A 225 4.42 2.45 -3.83
C THR A 225 3.67 3.17 -2.71
N GLN A 226 3.67 2.62 -1.49
CA GLN A 226 3.02 3.28 -0.35
C GLN A 226 3.65 4.63 -0.01
N LYS A 227 4.98 4.76 -0.06
CA LYS A 227 5.66 6.05 0.16
C LYS A 227 5.29 7.08 -0.90
N ALA A 228 5.18 6.68 -2.16
CA ALA A 228 4.74 7.56 -3.23
C ALA A 228 3.30 8.06 -2.98
N ILE A 229 2.39 7.18 -2.57
CA ILE A 229 1.02 7.53 -2.21
C ILE A 229 0.98 8.48 -1.00
N ASP A 230 1.71 8.16 0.07
CA ASP A 230 1.73 8.94 1.31
C ASP A 230 2.24 10.38 1.03
N SER A 231 3.34 10.54 0.29
CA SER A 231 3.87 11.86 -0.10
C SER A 231 2.93 12.61 -1.05
N CYS A 232 2.28 11.90 -1.96
CA CYS A 232 1.29 12.47 -2.89
C CYS A 232 0.10 13.09 -2.12
N ILE A 233 -0.45 12.36 -1.15
CA ILE A 233 -1.54 12.83 -0.30
C ILE A 233 -1.09 14.00 0.56
N GLN A 234 0.05 13.89 1.23
CA GLN A 234 0.58 14.94 2.09
C GLN A 234 0.83 16.23 1.30
N GLY A 235 1.54 16.14 0.17
CA GLY A 235 1.90 17.30 -0.64
C GLY A 235 0.73 17.92 -1.40
N SER A 236 -0.43 17.25 -1.48
CA SER A 236 -1.65 17.83 -2.07
C SER A 236 -2.25 18.97 -1.22
N ASN A 237 -1.78 19.14 0.01
CA ASN A 237 -2.21 20.18 0.97
C ASN A 237 -3.74 20.24 1.15
N GLY A 238 -4.38 19.08 1.20
CA GLY A 238 -5.83 18.95 1.42
C GLY A 238 -6.70 19.15 0.17
N LEU A 239 -6.12 19.35 -0.99
CA LEU A 239 -6.89 19.32 -2.26
C LEU A 239 -7.44 17.89 -2.48
N PRO A 240 -8.72 17.74 -2.88
CA PRO A 240 -9.35 16.44 -3.03
C PRO A 240 -8.78 15.68 -4.22
N ILE A 241 -8.11 14.57 -3.95
CA ILE A 241 -7.50 13.67 -4.93
C ILE A 241 -8.11 12.27 -4.82
N ASN A 242 -8.10 11.51 -5.89
CA ASN A 242 -8.46 10.10 -5.92
C ASN A 242 -7.28 9.31 -6.49
N ILE A 243 -6.75 8.36 -5.75
CA ILE A 243 -5.61 7.54 -6.19
C ILE A 243 -6.11 6.15 -6.54
N ILE A 244 -5.79 5.69 -7.75
CA ILE A 244 -6.13 4.37 -8.28
C ILE A 244 -4.84 3.65 -8.62
N VAL A 245 -4.59 2.52 -7.95
CA VAL A 245 -3.41 1.68 -8.19
C VAL A 245 -3.82 0.40 -8.89
N MET A 246 -3.29 0.17 -10.09
CA MET A 246 -3.40 -1.11 -10.79
C MET A 246 -2.25 -2.01 -10.33
N GLU A 247 -2.56 -3.07 -9.59
CA GLU A 247 -1.57 -3.93 -8.92
C GLU A 247 -1.46 -5.29 -9.60
N GLY A 248 -0.31 -5.53 -10.22
CA GLY A 248 0.01 -6.80 -10.89
C GLY A 248 0.64 -7.86 -9.99
N GLY A 249 0.83 -7.58 -8.71
CA GLY A 249 1.40 -8.47 -7.70
C GLY A 249 0.46 -8.66 -6.51
N VAL A 250 0.99 -8.46 -5.30
CA VAL A 250 0.29 -8.72 -4.03
C VAL A 250 0.09 -7.46 -3.18
N GLY A 251 0.46 -6.28 -3.70
CA GLY A 251 0.36 -5.01 -2.98
C GLY A 251 -1.09 -4.63 -2.66
N GLN A 252 -1.27 -3.99 -1.50
CA GLN A 252 -2.49 -3.29 -1.09
C GLN A 252 -2.06 -1.97 -0.44
N TYR A 253 -2.73 -0.87 -0.78
CA TYR A 253 -2.21 0.46 -0.46
C TYR A 253 -3.21 1.33 0.29
N ARG A 254 -2.69 2.07 1.27
CA ARG A 254 -3.43 3.09 2.00
C ARG A 254 -3.68 4.32 1.14
N GLY A 255 -4.85 4.94 1.35
CA GLY A 255 -5.17 6.18 0.65
C GLY A 255 -5.41 6.02 -0.84
N ALA A 256 -5.46 4.77 -1.34
CA ALA A 256 -5.70 4.47 -2.73
C ALA A 256 -6.71 3.32 -2.91
N THR A 257 -7.44 3.35 -4.01
CA THR A 257 -8.20 2.21 -4.49
C THR A 257 -7.27 1.27 -5.23
N THR A 258 -6.99 0.09 -4.66
CA THR A 258 -6.13 -0.92 -5.29
C THR A 258 -6.95 -1.89 -6.11
N ILE A 259 -6.66 -1.99 -7.41
CA ILE A 259 -7.31 -2.90 -8.36
C ILE A 259 -6.33 -4.02 -8.70
N PRO A 260 -6.56 -5.26 -8.24
CA PRO A 260 -5.68 -6.38 -8.56
C PRO A 260 -5.80 -6.76 -10.04
N LYS A 261 -4.65 -6.98 -10.67
CA LYS A 261 -4.54 -7.43 -12.06
C LYS A 261 -3.81 -8.76 -12.15
N ARG A 262 -4.29 -9.63 -13.05
CA ARG A 262 -3.67 -10.93 -13.32
C ARG A 262 -3.28 -11.01 -14.79
N GLY A 263 -2.25 -11.79 -15.09
CA GLY A 263 -1.77 -11.99 -16.45
C GLY A 263 -0.56 -11.15 -16.82
N LYS A 264 -0.32 -10.98 -18.13
CA LYS A 264 0.80 -10.18 -18.62
C LYS A 264 0.58 -8.71 -18.28
N PHE A 265 1.57 -8.08 -17.66
CA PHE A 265 1.52 -6.66 -17.33
C PHE A 265 1.61 -5.83 -18.61
N ASN A 266 0.63 -4.98 -18.85
CA ASN A 266 0.60 -4.00 -19.92
C ASN A 266 0.39 -2.61 -19.32
N TYR A 267 1.42 -1.76 -19.43
CA TYR A 267 1.41 -0.43 -18.80
C TYR A 267 0.29 0.44 -19.34
N ASN A 268 0.23 0.62 -20.66
CA ASN A 268 -0.71 1.54 -21.31
C ASN A 268 -2.16 1.10 -21.14
N GLN A 269 -2.43 -0.18 -21.30
CA GLN A 269 -3.77 -0.73 -21.08
C GLN A 269 -4.25 -0.51 -19.64
N TYR A 270 -3.39 -0.82 -18.65
CA TYR A 270 -3.76 -0.66 -17.24
C TYR A 270 -3.95 0.81 -16.86
N ALA A 271 -3.14 1.72 -17.40
CA ALA A 271 -3.32 3.15 -17.19
C ALA A 271 -4.64 3.66 -17.78
N ASN A 272 -5.03 3.22 -18.98
CA ASN A 272 -6.30 3.54 -19.59
C ASN A 272 -7.49 3.02 -18.78
N GLU A 273 -7.42 1.76 -18.31
CA GLU A 273 -8.45 1.17 -17.47
C GLU A 273 -8.60 1.92 -16.14
N ALA A 274 -7.48 2.29 -15.49
CA ALA A 274 -7.52 3.08 -14.26
C ALA A 274 -8.12 4.47 -14.48
N ALA A 275 -7.72 5.16 -15.55
CA ALA A 275 -8.27 6.46 -15.92
C ALA A 275 -9.79 6.42 -16.18
N ALA A 276 -10.29 5.31 -16.73
CA ALA A 276 -11.71 5.09 -16.97
C ALA A 276 -12.54 4.87 -15.70
N LEU A 277 -11.92 4.40 -14.62
CA LEU A 277 -12.59 4.22 -13.31
C LEU A 277 -12.84 5.55 -12.60
N GLY A 278 -12.00 6.55 -12.85
CA GLY A 278 -12.10 7.87 -12.25
C GLY A 278 -13.07 8.81 -12.99
N LYS A 279 -13.45 9.92 -12.32
CA LYS A 279 -14.39 10.92 -12.85
C LYS A 279 -13.92 12.37 -12.62
N ALA A 280 -12.70 12.54 -12.13
CA ALA A 280 -12.14 13.85 -11.90
C ALA A 280 -11.91 14.60 -13.22
N GLU A 281 -11.81 15.92 -13.16
CA GLU A 281 -11.56 16.79 -14.31
C GLU A 281 -10.16 16.57 -14.91
N TRP A 282 -9.23 16.16 -14.04
CA TRP A 282 -7.84 15.88 -14.40
C TRP A 282 -7.48 14.44 -14.19
N ILE A 283 -6.57 13.93 -15.02
CA ILE A 283 -5.93 12.62 -14.87
C ILE A 283 -4.44 12.88 -14.68
N MET A 284 -3.85 12.26 -13.67
CA MET A 284 -2.41 12.21 -13.51
C MET A 284 -1.94 10.78 -13.66
N VAL A 285 -0.98 10.55 -14.53
CA VAL A 285 -0.26 9.27 -14.58
C VAL A 285 1.06 9.47 -13.82
N ALA A 286 1.33 8.61 -12.85
CA ALA A 286 2.47 8.73 -11.97
C ALA A 286 3.11 7.36 -11.70
N ASN A 287 4.43 7.29 -11.78
CA ASN A 287 5.17 6.10 -11.35
C ASN A 287 5.02 5.87 -9.84
N ASN A 288 5.29 4.68 -9.39
CA ASN A 288 5.15 4.27 -8.00
C ASN A 288 6.43 4.44 -7.15
N ASP A 289 7.46 5.08 -7.69
CA ASP A 289 8.76 5.37 -7.05
C ASP A 289 9.03 6.88 -6.95
N LEU A 290 7.97 7.67 -6.74
CA LEU A 290 8.00 9.12 -6.67
C LEU A 290 7.91 9.62 -5.22
N GLU A 291 8.48 10.82 -4.99
CA GLU A 291 8.32 11.60 -3.77
C GLU A 291 7.77 12.99 -4.14
N PHE A 292 6.53 13.25 -3.75
CA PHE A 292 5.85 14.52 -4.00
C PHE A 292 6.15 15.52 -2.88
N THR A 293 6.47 16.77 -3.24
CA THR A 293 6.70 17.83 -2.26
C THR A 293 5.43 18.65 -2.00
N ASP A 294 5.44 19.49 -0.96
CA ASP A 294 4.29 20.33 -0.61
C ASP A 294 3.88 21.25 -1.76
N GLY A 295 2.57 21.32 -2.02
CA GLY A 295 1.99 22.22 -3.03
C GLY A 295 2.12 21.74 -4.48
N TRP A 296 2.65 20.55 -4.73
CA TRP A 296 2.86 20.03 -6.09
C TRP A 296 1.60 20.13 -6.97
N LEU A 297 0.44 19.76 -6.41
CA LEU A 297 -0.83 19.76 -7.16
C LEU A 297 -1.34 21.17 -7.43
N HIS A 298 -1.27 22.06 -6.44
CA HIS A 298 -1.68 23.45 -6.61
C HIS A 298 -0.88 24.12 -7.74
N ASN A 299 0.42 23.88 -7.79
CA ASN A 299 1.29 24.45 -8.80
C ASN A 299 0.98 23.92 -10.21
N LEU A 300 0.69 22.61 -10.37
CA LEU A 300 0.27 22.06 -11.65
C LEU A 300 -1.07 22.62 -12.12
N LEU A 301 -2.06 22.72 -11.23
CA LEU A 301 -3.39 23.26 -11.57
C LEU A 301 -3.34 24.74 -11.94
N SER A 302 -2.43 25.50 -11.34
CA SER A 302 -2.27 26.94 -11.60
C SER A 302 -1.53 27.25 -12.90
N ALA A 303 -0.95 26.25 -13.56
CA ALA A 303 -0.14 26.46 -14.77
C ALA A 303 -0.94 26.87 -16.02
N GLY A 304 -2.26 26.62 -16.04
CA GLY A 304 -3.14 27.04 -17.14
C GLY A 304 -2.88 26.34 -18.48
N ASN A 305 -2.44 25.05 -18.43
CA ASN A 305 -2.16 24.24 -19.61
C ASN A 305 -2.79 22.85 -19.46
N ASP A 306 -3.32 22.28 -20.53
CA ASP A 306 -4.02 20.99 -20.53
C ASP A 306 -3.09 19.77 -20.33
N VAL A 307 -1.78 19.94 -20.53
CA VAL A 307 -0.76 18.90 -20.29
C VAL A 307 0.40 19.50 -19.51
N VAL A 308 0.57 19.07 -18.28
CA VAL A 308 1.60 19.61 -17.38
C VAL A 308 2.42 18.49 -16.75
N SER A 309 3.72 18.72 -16.58
CA SER A 309 4.65 17.82 -15.89
C SER A 309 5.31 18.53 -14.73
N PRO A 310 5.53 17.86 -13.60
CA PRO A 310 6.32 18.43 -12.52
C PRO A 310 7.81 18.48 -12.86
N HIS A 311 8.52 19.31 -12.12
CA HIS A 311 9.95 19.49 -12.19
C HIS A 311 10.71 18.53 -11.27
N GLU A 312 11.74 17.86 -11.79
CA GLU A 312 12.72 17.08 -11.02
C GLU A 312 14.07 17.81 -11.04
N PRO A 313 14.39 18.58 -9.98
CA PRO A 313 15.57 19.46 -9.99
C PRO A 313 16.92 18.74 -10.11
N THR A 314 16.97 17.44 -9.84
CA THR A 314 18.20 16.62 -9.90
C THR A 314 18.37 15.92 -11.26
N ASP A 315 17.33 15.85 -12.10
CA ASP A 315 17.45 15.33 -13.48
C ASP A 315 18.32 16.30 -14.31
N ILE A 316 19.35 15.74 -14.96
CA ILE A 316 20.30 16.51 -15.76
C ILE A 316 19.63 17.31 -16.88
N ARG A 317 18.52 16.83 -17.43
CA ARG A 317 17.74 17.47 -18.51
C ARG A 317 16.92 18.64 -18.01
N GLN A 318 16.61 18.68 -16.71
CA GLN A 318 15.79 19.72 -16.05
C GLN A 318 16.62 20.60 -15.10
N LYS A 319 17.90 20.29 -14.92
CA LYS A 319 18.80 21.08 -14.08
C LYS A 319 18.94 22.51 -14.60
N GLY A 320 18.80 23.48 -13.70
CA GLY A 320 18.96 24.91 -14.03
C GLY A 320 17.74 25.55 -14.70
N ILE A 321 16.59 24.89 -14.75
CA ILE A 321 15.33 25.49 -15.20
C ILE A 321 14.87 26.52 -14.16
N ILE A 322 14.60 27.75 -14.60
CA ILE A 322 14.23 28.88 -13.74
C ILE A 322 12.74 29.25 -13.85
N ASP A 323 12.09 28.93 -14.98
CA ASP A 323 10.70 29.24 -15.28
C ASP A 323 9.97 28.05 -15.90
N ASN A 324 8.63 28.14 -15.99
CA ASN A 324 7.83 27.15 -16.72
C ASN A 324 8.25 27.11 -18.20
N GLN A 325 8.31 25.91 -18.77
CA GLN A 325 8.77 25.72 -20.16
C GLN A 325 7.76 24.92 -20.97
N LEU A 326 7.37 25.46 -22.13
CA LEU A 326 6.59 24.76 -23.16
C LEU A 326 7.52 23.98 -24.08
N GLY A 327 7.13 22.76 -24.48
CA GLY A 327 7.88 22.00 -25.48
C GLY A 327 7.49 20.52 -25.53
N PHE A 328 8.15 19.81 -26.45
CA PHE A 328 7.86 18.40 -26.75
C PHE A 328 9.01 17.45 -26.40
N GLU A 329 10.08 17.94 -25.77
CA GLU A 329 11.24 17.13 -25.43
C GLU A 329 10.94 16.26 -24.20
N ILE A 330 11.01 14.93 -24.41
CA ILE A 330 10.80 13.93 -23.37
C ILE A 330 11.90 14.03 -22.31
N GLY A 331 11.48 14.02 -21.05
CA GLY A 331 12.36 14.17 -19.89
C GLY A 331 12.75 15.61 -19.57
N ARG A 332 12.47 16.56 -20.46
CA ARG A 332 12.65 17.99 -20.21
C ARG A 332 11.31 18.71 -20.02
N HIS A 333 10.49 18.75 -21.06
CA HIS A 333 9.19 19.45 -21.05
C HIS A 333 8.03 18.53 -20.67
N PHE A 334 8.15 17.27 -21.02
CA PHE A 334 7.20 16.21 -20.69
C PHE A 334 7.90 15.05 -19.98
N SER A 335 7.42 14.70 -18.81
CA SER A 335 7.99 13.64 -17.97
C SER A 335 7.06 12.42 -17.97
N GLY A 336 7.42 11.36 -18.72
CA GLY A 336 6.62 10.15 -18.82
C GLY A 336 6.42 9.42 -17.47
N TRP A 337 7.30 9.67 -16.49
CA TRP A 337 7.19 9.14 -15.14
C TRP A 337 6.17 9.87 -14.26
N CYS A 338 5.78 11.12 -14.62
CA CYS A 338 4.72 11.88 -13.93
C CYS A 338 4.23 13.02 -14.82
N PHE A 339 2.97 13.00 -15.20
CA PHE A 339 2.32 14.11 -15.90
C PHE A 339 0.83 14.16 -15.57
N MET A 340 0.24 15.33 -15.69
CA MET A 340 -1.18 15.58 -15.53
C MET A 340 -1.76 16.10 -16.84
N ILE A 341 -2.93 15.60 -17.21
CA ILE A 341 -3.64 15.94 -18.45
C ILE A 341 -5.11 16.17 -18.15
N SER A 342 -5.75 17.15 -18.81
CA SER A 342 -7.18 17.33 -18.66
C SER A 342 -7.93 16.09 -19.18
N ARG A 343 -8.99 15.67 -18.48
CA ARG A 343 -9.78 14.49 -18.88
C ARG A 343 -10.39 14.66 -20.26
N LYS A 344 -10.76 15.89 -20.62
CA LYS A 344 -11.24 16.19 -21.97
C LYS A 344 -10.16 15.82 -23.01
N LEU A 345 -8.96 16.34 -22.86
CA LEU A 345 -7.87 16.08 -23.80
C LEU A 345 -7.47 14.60 -23.81
N TRP A 346 -7.44 13.94 -22.63
CA TRP A 346 -7.21 12.47 -22.54
C TRP A 346 -8.22 11.70 -23.40
N THR A 347 -9.49 12.10 -23.36
CA THR A 347 -10.54 11.47 -24.17
C THR A 347 -10.36 11.78 -25.66
N ASP A 348 -10.04 13.03 -25.98
CA ASP A 348 -9.83 13.48 -27.38
C ASP A 348 -8.68 12.74 -28.07
N ILE A 349 -7.60 12.41 -27.32
CA ILE A 349 -6.47 11.65 -27.84
C ILE A 349 -6.63 10.12 -27.73
N GLY A 350 -7.70 9.62 -27.09
CA GLY A 350 -7.97 8.20 -26.91
C GLY A 350 -7.17 7.52 -25.78
N GLY A 351 -6.56 8.31 -24.88
CA GLY A 351 -5.68 7.80 -23.82
C GLY A 351 -4.32 7.34 -24.34
N PHE A 352 -3.65 6.47 -23.58
CA PHE A 352 -2.42 5.84 -24.06
C PHE A 352 -2.68 4.94 -25.26
N ASP A 353 -1.77 4.99 -26.22
CA ASP A 353 -1.73 4.06 -27.34
C ASP A 353 -1.40 2.63 -26.89
N THR A 354 -2.37 1.72 -27.01
CA THR A 354 -2.23 0.32 -26.53
C THR A 354 -1.40 -0.59 -27.44
N ASP A 355 -1.05 -0.17 -28.64
CA ASP A 355 -0.11 -0.88 -29.49
C ASP A 355 1.31 -0.79 -28.91
N VAL A 356 1.59 0.30 -28.19
CA VAL A 356 2.82 0.48 -27.40
C VAL A 356 2.52 0.06 -25.96
N ASP A 357 3.19 -0.97 -25.44
CA ASP A 357 2.83 -1.58 -24.16
C ASP A 357 3.70 -1.15 -22.95
N PHE A 358 4.81 -0.45 -23.18
CA PHE A 358 5.70 0.05 -22.13
C PHE A 358 6.66 1.16 -22.59
N TRP A 359 7.71 0.82 -23.40
CA TRP A 359 8.66 1.80 -23.95
C TRP A 359 7.98 2.68 -24.98
N CYS A 360 8.39 3.94 -25.08
CA CYS A 360 7.81 4.94 -25.99
C CYS A 360 6.34 5.33 -25.68
N SER A 361 5.81 4.96 -24.52
CA SER A 361 4.47 5.40 -24.11
C SER A 361 4.38 6.92 -23.99
N ASP A 362 5.40 7.55 -23.42
CA ASP A 362 5.55 8.98 -23.31
C ASP A 362 5.75 9.68 -24.68
N ASP A 363 6.56 9.07 -25.56
CA ASP A 363 6.74 9.52 -26.93
C ASP A 363 5.40 9.50 -27.69
N ALA A 364 4.62 8.44 -27.55
CA ALA A 364 3.31 8.31 -28.19
C ALA A 364 2.32 9.37 -27.72
N VAL A 365 2.23 9.61 -26.40
CA VAL A 365 1.38 10.68 -25.84
C VAL A 365 1.80 12.04 -26.39
N VAL A 366 3.10 12.34 -26.45
CA VAL A 366 3.59 13.60 -27.00
C VAL A 366 3.18 13.78 -28.47
N GLU A 367 3.27 12.73 -29.30
CA GLU A 367 2.81 12.81 -30.69
C GLU A 367 1.27 12.96 -30.79
N GLN A 368 0.51 12.27 -29.91
CA GLN A 368 -0.95 12.40 -29.86
C GLN A 368 -1.39 13.83 -29.49
N VAL A 369 -0.82 14.43 -28.42
CA VAL A 369 -1.18 15.80 -28.00
C VAL A 369 -0.71 16.84 -29.02
N LYS A 370 0.42 16.61 -29.66
CA LYS A 370 0.92 17.46 -30.77
C LYS A 370 -0.02 17.46 -31.98
N ALA A 371 -0.58 16.28 -32.31
CA ALA A 371 -1.52 16.13 -33.41
C ALA A 371 -2.82 16.97 -33.22
N VAL A 372 -3.22 17.21 -31.98
CA VAL A 372 -4.38 18.04 -31.62
C VAL A 372 -4.00 19.49 -31.25
N GLY A 373 -2.75 19.89 -31.49
CA GLY A 373 -2.26 21.26 -31.33
C GLY A 373 -1.97 21.69 -29.90
N VAL A 374 -1.80 20.75 -28.96
CA VAL A 374 -1.47 21.04 -27.56
C VAL A 374 0.02 20.86 -27.33
N THR A 375 0.64 21.85 -26.66
CA THR A 375 2.07 21.79 -26.29
C THR A 375 2.20 21.53 -24.79
N PRO A 376 2.84 20.45 -24.36
CA PRO A 376 3.10 20.16 -22.94
C PRO A 376 3.91 21.27 -22.25
N MET A 377 3.71 21.42 -20.94
CA MET A 377 4.41 22.38 -20.11
C MET A 377 5.09 21.71 -18.92
N LEU A 378 6.37 21.98 -18.74
CA LEU A 378 7.05 21.73 -17.46
C LEU A 378 6.70 22.87 -16.49
N VAL A 379 6.25 22.51 -15.30
CA VAL A 379 5.90 23.45 -14.23
C VAL A 379 6.99 23.48 -13.17
N LYS A 380 7.80 24.50 -13.19
CA LYS A 380 9.02 24.62 -12.38
C LYS A 380 8.77 24.56 -10.87
N GLU A 381 7.71 25.16 -10.38
CA GLU A 381 7.38 25.21 -8.96
C GLU A 381 6.69 23.91 -8.45
N SER A 382 6.27 23.01 -9.33
CA SER A 382 5.73 21.71 -8.95
C SER A 382 6.88 20.70 -8.86
N ILE A 383 7.38 20.45 -7.67
CA ILE A 383 8.54 19.58 -7.49
C ILE A 383 8.10 18.17 -7.12
N VAL A 384 8.57 17.19 -7.91
CA VAL A 384 8.40 15.75 -7.64
C VAL A 384 9.72 15.06 -7.93
N ARG A 385 10.23 14.31 -6.96
CA ARG A 385 11.48 13.57 -7.09
C ARG A 385 11.23 12.16 -7.58
N HIS A 386 12.10 11.65 -8.44
CA HIS A 386 12.00 10.33 -9.04
C HIS A 386 13.22 9.46 -8.65
N ALA A 387 12.96 8.34 -7.99
CA ALA A 387 14.03 7.44 -7.53
C ALA A 387 14.76 6.69 -8.67
N GLY A 388 14.18 6.71 -9.90
CA GLY A 388 14.81 6.22 -11.13
C GLY A 388 14.72 4.71 -11.34
N SER A 389 13.79 4.28 -12.21
CA SER A 389 13.72 2.96 -12.92
C SER A 389 14.01 1.69 -12.10
N VAL A 390 13.66 1.66 -10.81
CA VAL A 390 13.96 0.54 -9.91
C VAL A 390 13.35 -0.78 -10.40
N THR A 391 12.15 -0.72 -10.95
CA THR A 391 11.41 -1.93 -11.40
C THR A 391 11.95 -2.53 -12.70
N LEU A 392 12.41 -1.69 -13.63
CA LEU A 392 12.93 -2.17 -14.92
C LEU A 392 14.29 -2.84 -14.75
N ASN A 393 15.16 -2.24 -13.96
CA ASN A 393 16.52 -2.73 -13.70
C ASN A 393 16.56 -4.11 -13.00
N SER A 394 15.42 -4.61 -12.52
CA SER A 394 15.30 -5.93 -11.90
C SER A 394 15.00 -7.08 -12.87
N ARG A 395 14.75 -6.79 -14.16
CA ARG A 395 14.45 -7.81 -15.19
C ARG A 395 15.72 -8.32 -15.86
N PRO A 396 15.72 -9.56 -16.41
CA PRO A 396 16.79 -10.02 -17.28
C PRO A 396 17.03 -9.09 -18.47
N GLU A 397 18.27 -8.95 -18.90
CA GLU A 397 18.68 -7.99 -19.94
C GLU A 397 18.05 -8.28 -21.32
N ASP A 398 17.86 -9.53 -21.65
CA ASP A 398 17.17 -9.97 -22.87
C ASP A 398 15.70 -9.57 -22.92
N GLU A 399 14.98 -9.72 -21.79
CA GLU A 399 13.60 -9.23 -21.66
C GLU A 399 13.51 -7.71 -21.76
N GLN A 400 14.46 -7.00 -21.15
CA GLN A 400 14.53 -5.53 -21.25
C GLN A 400 14.73 -5.07 -22.68
N ASN A 401 15.65 -5.74 -23.39
CA ASN A 401 15.97 -5.43 -24.77
C ASN A 401 14.81 -5.71 -25.72
N ASP A 402 14.11 -6.85 -25.56
CA ASP A 402 12.94 -7.15 -26.38
C ASP A 402 11.82 -6.13 -26.17
N LEU A 403 11.47 -5.83 -24.93
CA LEU A 403 10.48 -4.80 -24.60
C LEU A 403 10.84 -3.44 -25.19
N LYS A 404 12.11 -3.03 -25.10
CA LYS A 404 12.59 -1.76 -25.62
C LYS A 404 12.49 -1.68 -27.13
N TRP A 405 13.08 -2.63 -27.83
CA TRP A 405 13.22 -2.53 -29.28
C TRP A 405 11.92 -2.83 -30.01
N ARG A 406 11.07 -3.72 -29.50
CA ARG A 406 9.74 -3.98 -30.03
C ARG A 406 8.86 -2.72 -29.96
N ASN A 407 8.78 -2.08 -28.81
CA ASN A 407 7.98 -0.86 -28.67
C ASN A 407 8.56 0.30 -29.49
N MET A 408 9.87 0.39 -29.62
CA MET A 408 10.55 1.36 -30.47
C MET A 408 10.18 1.16 -31.95
N TRP A 409 10.16 -0.11 -32.40
CA TRP A 409 9.77 -0.44 -33.76
C TRP A 409 8.30 -0.08 -34.02
N ILE A 410 7.39 -0.42 -33.13
CA ILE A 410 5.96 -0.09 -33.23
C ILE A 410 5.79 1.43 -33.30
N PHE A 411 6.43 2.17 -32.39
CA PHE A 411 6.36 3.63 -32.36
C PHE A 411 6.89 4.25 -33.65
N ASN A 412 8.07 3.85 -34.11
CA ASN A 412 8.65 4.36 -35.34
C ASN A 412 7.75 4.12 -36.55
N THR A 413 7.21 2.91 -36.69
CA THR A 413 6.33 2.52 -37.77
C THR A 413 5.02 3.30 -37.74
N LYS A 414 4.35 3.36 -36.57
CA LYS A 414 3.03 3.97 -36.43
C LYS A 414 3.06 5.49 -36.57
N TYR A 415 4.08 6.14 -36.01
CA TYR A 415 4.19 7.61 -35.99
C TYR A 415 5.16 8.17 -37.05
N GLY A 416 5.68 7.33 -37.93
CA GLY A 416 6.60 7.77 -39.00
C GLY A 416 7.90 8.36 -38.46
N LYS A 417 8.45 7.76 -37.38
CA LYS A 417 9.67 8.22 -36.70
C LYS A 417 10.87 7.34 -37.00
N ASN A 418 12.05 7.82 -36.66
CA ASN A 418 13.33 7.10 -36.81
C ASN A 418 14.12 7.10 -35.49
N LYS A 419 13.43 7.02 -34.35
CA LYS A 419 14.05 7.06 -33.04
C LYS A 419 14.96 5.84 -32.87
N PHE A 420 16.26 6.08 -32.63
CA PHE A 420 17.30 5.04 -32.52
C PHE A 420 17.39 4.06 -33.71
N ALA A 421 16.90 4.42 -34.89
CA ALA A 421 16.91 3.55 -36.05
C ALA A 421 18.33 3.16 -36.53
N ASP A 422 19.33 3.95 -36.21
CA ASP A 422 20.76 3.74 -36.47
C ASP A 422 21.49 3.02 -35.31
N HIS A 423 20.81 2.75 -34.20
CA HIS A 423 21.45 2.09 -33.05
C HIS A 423 21.75 0.60 -33.37
N PRO A 424 22.99 0.12 -33.18
CA PRO A 424 23.37 -1.25 -33.56
C PRO A 424 22.46 -2.34 -32.96
N SER A 425 22.08 -2.22 -31.69
CA SER A 425 21.19 -3.20 -31.05
C SER A 425 19.77 -3.17 -31.60
N TYR A 426 19.25 -2.01 -32.03
CA TYR A 426 17.95 -1.91 -32.69
C TYR A 426 17.99 -2.59 -34.06
N ILE A 427 19.03 -2.33 -34.86
CA ILE A 427 19.25 -2.96 -36.19
C ILE A 427 19.33 -4.47 -36.01
N ALA A 428 20.11 -4.95 -35.05
CA ALA A 428 20.24 -6.38 -34.76
C ALA A 428 18.91 -7.00 -34.33
N TRP A 429 18.12 -6.30 -33.49
CA TRP A 429 16.80 -6.77 -33.07
C TRP A 429 15.85 -6.91 -34.28
N VAL A 430 15.77 -5.92 -35.16
CA VAL A 430 14.94 -5.93 -36.37
C VAL A 430 15.36 -7.10 -37.29
N ALA A 431 16.65 -7.31 -37.48
CA ALA A 431 17.17 -8.38 -38.31
C ALA A 431 16.82 -9.80 -37.81
N ASN A 432 16.79 -9.96 -36.48
CA ASN A 432 16.53 -11.23 -35.80
C ASN A 432 15.02 -11.53 -35.57
N ASN A 433 14.12 -10.55 -35.70
CA ASN A 433 12.70 -10.67 -35.38
C ASN A 433 11.76 -10.46 -36.57
N LYS A 434 12.18 -10.85 -37.78
CA LYS A 434 11.43 -10.62 -39.03
C LYS A 434 10.02 -11.22 -39.04
N GLU A 435 9.81 -12.40 -38.46
CA GLU A 435 8.48 -13.02 -38.39
C GLU A 435 7.58 -12.29 -37.42
N LEU A 436 8.08 -11.94 -36.21
CA LEU A 436 7.36 -11.12 -35.25
C LEU A 436 6.97 -9.76 -35.87
N ILE A 437 7.85 -9.13 -36.61
CA ILE A 437 7.59 -7.83 -37.28
C ILE A 437 6.45 -7.96 -38.26
N LYS A 438 6.37 -9.00 -39.08
CA LYS A 438 5.24 -9.24 -39.99
C LYS A 438 3.90 -9.38 -39.22
N GLU A 439 3.91 -10.05 -38.07
CA GLU A 439 2.72 -10.16 -37.21
C GLU A 439 2.31 -8.79 -36.66
N LEU A 440 3.27 -7.99 -36.19
CA LEU A 440 3.04 -6.64 -35.70
C LEU A 440 2.51 -5.72 -36.80
N GLU A 441 3.10 -5.73 -38.00
CA GLU A 441 2.62 -4.95 -39.17
C GLU A 441 1.15 -5.28 -39.48
N HIS A 442 0.77 -6.54 -39.44
CA HIS A 442 -0.61 -6.95 -39.68
C HIS A 442 -1.56 -6.48 -38.57
N GLY A 443 -1.08 -6.37 -37.33
CA GLY A 443 -1.84 -5.83 -36.19
C GLY A 443 -2.06 -4.32 -36.27
N LEU A 444 -1.04 -3.56 -36.70
CA LEU A 444 -1.09 -2.09 -36.79
C LEU A 444 -1.94 -1.56 -37.95
N THR A 445 -2.20 -2.35 -38.96
CA THR A 445 -3.02 -1.97 -40.15
C THR A 445 -4.52 -2.20 -39.95
N LYS A 446 -4.94 -2.68 -38.80
CA LYS A 446 -6.35 -2.83 -38.42
C LYS A 446 -6.77 -1.76 -37.43
#